data_62f7cadc85742e131ed6c00dbea02134
#
_entry.id   62f7cadc85742e131ed6c00dbea02134
#
_cell.length_a   1.000
_cell.length_b   1.000
_cell.length_c   1.000
_cell.angle_alpha   90.00
_cell.angle_beta   90.00
_cell.angle_gamma   90.00
#
_symmetry.space_group_name_H-M   'P 1'
#
loop_
_entity.id
_entity.type
_entity.pdbx_description
1 polymer ?
#
loop_
_entity_poly.entity_id
_entity_poly.type
_entity_poly.pdbx_seq_one_letter_code
_entity_poly.pdbx_strand_id
1 'polypeptide(L)'
;CAGIRAPQGVYLYHHAVDLARSPDGRWWVMNDRTQAASGAGYALENRLLVSRTFPKLYRDMRVQHLARFFATLRDSLLHFAPRGDGPTLVVLLTPGPFNETYFEHALLSRYLGFPLVEGGDLTVRNGRVWLKTIGGLRRVHAILRRQDDSYCDPLELRSDSALGVAGLT
;
A
#
# COMPACT_ATOMS: atom_id res chain seq x y z
N CYS A 1 12.96 10.07 -9.18
CA CYS A 1 12.38 11.16 -8.33
C CYS A 1 13.46 12.01 -7.65
N ALA A 2 14.66 12.14 -8.25
CA ALA A 2 15.70 13.01 -7.72
C ALA A 2 15.20 14.47 -7.68
N GLY A 3 15.42 15.15 -6.53
CA GLY A 3 15.04 16.55 -6.34
C GLY A 3 13.59 16.80 -5.91
N ILE A 4 12.74 15.79 -5.88
CA ILE A 4 11.35 15.94 -5.39
C ILE A 4 11.36 15.88 -3.85
N ARG A 5 10.77 16.89 -3.23
CA ARG A 5 10.54 16.91 -1.78
C ARG A 5 9.17 16.30 -1.47
N ALA A 6 9.14 15.32 -0.58
CA ALA A 6 7.88 14.73 -0.13
C ALA A 6 7.02 15.79 0.60
N PRO A 7 5.70 15.79 0.43
CA PRO A 7 4.79 16.68 1.15
C PRO A 7 5.05 16.59 2.66
N GLN A 8 5.19 17.74 3.33
CA GLN A 8 5.48 17.86 4.77
C GLN A 8 6.73 17.09 5.25
N GLY A 9 7.64 16.69 4.33
CA GLY A 9 8.84 15.91 4.66
C GLY A 9 8.58 14.45 5.01
N VAL A 10 7.37 13.93 4.79
CA VAL A 10 7.02 12.52 5.05
C VAL A 10 7.32 11.67 3.82
N TYR A 11 8.35 10.84 3.91
CA TYR A 11 8.79 9.97 2.81
C TYR A 11 8.21 8.56 2.87
N LEU A 12 7.80 8.09 4.06
CA LEU A 12 7.25 6.76 4.27
C LEU A 12 5.87 6.87 4.94
N TYR A 13 4.84 6.40 4.28
CA TYR A 13 3.47 6.31 4.81
C TYR A 13 3.15 4.93 5.38
N HIS A 14 3.89 3.93 4.95
CA HIS A 14 3.79 2.55 5.42
C HIS A 14 5.21 2.00 5.61
N HIS A 15 5.53 1.69 6.85
CA HIS A 15 6.84 1.20 7.27
C HIS A 15 6.64 -0.02 8.17
N ALA A 16 7.43 -1.05 7.97
CA ALA A 16 7.47 -2.22 8.83
C ALA A 16 8.88 -2.46 9.35
N VAL A 17 8.97 -3.07 10.51
CA VAL A 17 10.23 -3.44 11.14
C VAL A 17 10.21 -4.89 11.60
N ASP A 18 11.33 -5.57 11.46
CA ASP A 18 11.55 -6.86 12.09
C ASP A 18 12.12 -6.62 13.51
N LEU A 19 11.46 -7.19 14.50
CA LEU A 19 11.79 -6.99 15.90
C LEU A 19 12.28 -8.30 16.54
N ALA A 20 13.30 -8.20 17.38
CA ALA A 20 13.71 -9.27 18.28
C ALA A 20 13.65 -8.80 19.73
N ARG A 21 13.30 -9.71 20.64
CA ARG A 21 13.31 -9.44 22.07
C ARG A 21 14.51 -10.14 22.71
N SER A 22 15.38 -9.36 23.37
CA SER A 22 16.52 -9.90 24.11
C SER A 22 16.11 -10.51 25.45
N PRO A 23 16.96 -11.35 26.09
CA PRO A 23 16.66 -11.99 27.36
C PRO A 23 16.37 -11.00 28.51
N ASP A 24 16.93 -9.79 28.45
CA ASP A 24 16.68 -8.71 29.40
C ASP A 24 15.33 -7.98 29.17
N GLY A 25 14.55 -8.45 28.17
CA GLY A 25 13.22 -7.92 27.84
C GLY A 25 13.19 -6.73 26.90
N ARG A 26 14.33 -6.21 26.47
CA ARG A 26 14.41 -5.09 25.51
C ARG A 26 14.06 -5.54 24.10
N TRP A 27 13.41 -4.63 23.35
CA TRP A 27 13.11 -4.82 21.95
C TRP A 27 14.18 -4.14 21.09
N TRP A 28 14.60 -4.86 20.06
CA TRP A 28 15.60 -4.40 19.09
C TRP A 28 14.99 -4.41 17.69
N VAL A 29 15.19 -3.34 16.94
CA VAL A 29 14.91 -3.31 15.52
C VAL A 29 16.04 -4.04 14.80
N MET A 30 15.72 -5.13 14.14
CA MET A 30 16.70 -5.95 13.42
C MET A 30 16.80 -5.54 11.94
N ASN A 31 15.69 -5.08 11.36
CA ASN A 31 15.62 -4.67 9.97
C ASN A 31 14.47 -3.70 9.75
N ASP A 32 14.64 -2.79 8.78
CA ASP A 32 13.63 -1.85 8.32
C ASP A 32 13.13 -2.25 6.93
N ARG A 33 11.81 -2.36 6.77
CA ARG A 33 11.15 -2.66 5.50
C ARG A 33 10.48 -1.40 4.97
N THR A 34 11.13 -0.76 4.01
CA THR A 34 10.68 0.51 3.42
C THR A 34 10.09 0.34 2.02
N GLN A 35 10.29 -0.82 1.39
CA GLN A 35 9.78 -1.18 0.09
C GLN A 35 8.53 -2.06 0.23
N ALA A 36 7.37 -1.54 -0.19
CA ALA A 36 6.10 -2.28 -0.26
C ALA A 36 5.88 -3.22 0.96
N ALA A 37 6.14 -2.72 2.18
CA ALA A 37 6.11 -3.50 3.41
C ALA A 37 4.80 -4.30 3.52
N SER A 38 4.89 -5.62 3.62
CA SER A 38 3.77 -6.56 3.72
C SER A 38 3.52 -6.99 5.17
N GLY A 39 2.38 -7.64 5.42
CA GLY A 39 2.04 -8.22 6.72
C GLY A 39 0.86 -7.56 7.43
N ALA A 40 0.53 -6.30 7.12
CA ALA A 40 -0.57 -5.59 7.79
C ALA A 40 -1.94 -6.25 7.53
N GLY A 41 -2.18 -6.71 6.30
CA GLY A 41 -3.41 -7.44 5.95
C GLY A 41 -3.49 -8.80 6.63
N TYR A 42 -2.39 -9.54 6.68
CA TYR A 42 -2.32 -10.81 7.40
C TYR A 42 -2.53 -10.60 8.91
N ALA A 43 -1.95 -9.55 9.50
CA ALA A 43 -2.15 -9.21 10.90
C ALA A 43 -3.63 -8.88 11.19
N LEU A 44 -4.32 -8.19 10.28
CA LEU A 44 -5.75 -7.90 10.39
C LEU A 44 -6.57 -9.19 10.39
N GLU A 45 -6.37 -10.06 9.40
CA GLU A 45 -7.14 -11.30 9.29
C GLU A 45 -6.87 -12.24 10.46
N ASN A 46 -5.61 -12.40 10.86
CA ASN A 46 -5.25 -13.18 12.03
C ASN A 46 -5.93 -12.64 13.31
N ARG A 47 -5.96 -11.33 13.49
CA ARG A 47 -6.59 -10.69 14.64
C ARG A 47 -8.10 -10.89 14.67
N LEU A 48 -8.76 -10.83 13.51
CA LEU A 48 -10.18 -11.14 13.36
C LEU A 48 -10.47 -12.61 13.69
N LEU A 49 -9.65 -13.53 13.18
CA LEU A 49 -9.78 -14.95 13.47
C LEU A 49 -9.61 -15.26 14.95
N VAL A 50 -8.52 -14.77 15.57
CA VAL A 50 -8.24 -15.00 16.99
C VAL A 50 -9.33 -14.41 17.89
N SER A 51 -9.86 -13.23 17.55
CA SER A 51 -10.96 -12.61 18.33
C SER A 51 -12.25 -13.43 18.32
N ARG A 52 -12.52 -14.15 17.21
CA ARG A 52 -13.68 -15.04 17.06
C ARG A 52 -13.47 -16.39 17.74
N THR A 53 -12.26 -16.94 17.63
CA THR A 53 -11.92 -18.26 18.17
C THR A 53 -11.72 -18.22 19.69
N PHE A 54 -11.10 -17.16 20.21
CA PHE A 54 -10.77 -17.02 21.63
C PHE A 54 -11.25 -15.67 22.20
N PRO A 55 -12.58 -15.40 22.19
CA PRO A 55 -13.11 -14.08 22.52
C PRO A 55 -12.83 -13.66 23.98
N LYS A 56 -12.81 -14.62 24.92
CA LYS A 56 -12.48 -14.32 26.31
C LYS A 56 -11.02 -13.92 26.48
N LEU A 57 -10.09 -14.71 25.93
CA LEU A 57 -8.66 -14.44 25.98
C LEU A 57 -8.33 -13.09 25.33
N TYR A 58 -8.94 -12.81 24.18
CA TYR A 58 -8.76 -11.55 23.44
C TYR A 58 -9.13 -10.33 24.31
N ARG A 59 -10.25 -10.41 25.06
CA ARG A 59 -10.66 -9.35 25.98
C ARG A 59 -9.77 -9.25 27.19
N ASP A 60 -9.45 -10.38 27.85
CA ASP A 60 -8.63 -10.41 29.05
C ASP A 60 -7.24 -9.83 28.83
N MET A 61 -6.66 -10.10 27.65
CA MET A 61 -5.37 -9.54 27.21
C MET A 61 -5.46 -8.11 26.66
N ARG A 62 -6.65 -7.51 26.56
CA ARG A 62 -6.89 -6.17 26.03
C ARG A 62 -6.24 -5.93 24.66
N VAL A 63 -6.37 -6.91 23.77
CA VAL A 63 -5.75 -6.82 22.43
C VAL A 63 -6.37 -5.68 21.65
N GLN A 64 -5.53 -4.78 21.12
CA GLN A 64 -5.98 -3.62 20.36
C GLN A 64 -6.49 -4.01 18.96
N HIS A 65 -7.58 -3.37 18.52
CA HIS A 65 -8.09 -3.50 17.16
C HIS A 65 -7.23 -2.72 16.18
N LEU A 66 -7.08 -3.24 14.96
CA LEU A 66 -6.28 -2.59 13.88
C LEU A 66 -7.08 -1.56 13.06
N ALA A 67 -8.38 -1.42 13.29
CA ALA A 67 -9.23 -0.52 12.51
C ALA A 67 -8.69 0.92 12.45
N ARG A 68 -8.17 1.43 13.57
CA ARG A 68 -7.58 2.78 13.62
C ARG A 68 -6.35 2.91 12.72
N PHE A 69 -5.50 1.91 12.67
CA PHE A 69 -4.32 1.91 11.79
C PHE A 69 -4.74 2.05 10.32
N PHE A 70 -5.70 1.24 9.87
CA PHE A 70 -6.17 1.28 8.49
C PHE A 70 -6.94 2.56 8.16
N ALA A 71 -7.74 3.07 9.10
CA ALA A 71 -8.40 4.38 8.92
C ALA A 71 -7.36 5.49 8.75
N THR A 72 -6.35 5.54 9.61
CA THR A 72 -5.26 6.53 9.51
C THR A 72 -4.50 6.40 8.19
N LEU A 73 -4.17 5.18 7.76
CA LEU A 73 -3.50 4.95 6.47
C LEU A 73 -4.34 5.46 5.30
N ARG A 74 -5.63 5.11 5.27
CA ARG A 74 -6.57 5.58 4.25
C ARG A 74 -6.68 7.10 4.22
N ASP A 75 -6.92 7.70 5.38
CA ASP A 75 -7.12 9.15 5.49
C ASP A 75 -5.84 9.92 5.13
N SER A 76 -4.66 9.40 5.48
CA SER A 76 -3.38 9.97 5.07
C SER A 76 -3.22 9.97 3.55
N LEU A 77 -3.50 8.84 2.89
CA LEU A 77 -3.40 8.73 1.44
C LEU A 77 -4.37 9.68 0.71
N LEU A 78 -5.58 9.84 1.23
CA LEU A 78 -6.57 10.79 0.69
C LEU A 78 -6.17 12.24 0.96
N HIS A 79 -5.60 12.53 2.13
CA HIS A 79 -5.19 13.89 2.52
C HIS A 79 -4.02 14.40 1.68
N PHE A 80 -3.04 13.57 1.42
CA PHE A 80 -1.84 13.93 0.66
C PHE A 80 -1.98 13.79 -0.86
N ALA A 81 -3.04 13.14 -1.34
CA ALA A 81 -3.33 13.10 -2.75
C ALA A 81 -3.55 14.52 -3.31
N PRO A 82 -2.92 14.88 -4.44
CA PRO A 82 -3.12 16.19 -5.05
C PRO A 82 -4.59 16.45 -5.32
N ARG A 83 -5.09 17.59 -4.88
CA ARG A 83 -6.48 18.00 -5.19
C ARG A 83 -6.61 18.31 -6.68
N GLY A 84 -7.74 17.96 -7.26
CA GLY A 84 -8.05 18.20 -8.67
C GLY A 84 -9.55 18.37 -8.88
N ASP A 85 -9.97 18.49 -10.12
CA ASP A 85 -11.37 18.57 -10.48
C ASP A 85 -12.05 17.20 -10.25
N GLY A 86 -12.99 17.15 -9.34
CA GLY A 86 -13.75 15.94 -9.02
C GLY A 86 -13.21 15.14 -7.81
N PRO A 87 -13.84 13.98 -7.53
CA PRO A 87 -13.50 13.16 -6.38
C PRO A 87 -12.09 12.54 -6.51
N THR A 88 -11.33 12.61 -5.41
CA THR A 88 -9.99 12.03 -5.33
C THR A 88 -10.02 10.51 -5.54
N LEU A 89 -9.30 10.02 -6.54
CA LEU A 89 -9.13 8.60 -6.81
C LEU A 89 -7.74 8.15 -6.36
N VAL A 90 -7.72 7.29 -5.35
CA VAL A 90 -6.53 6.53 -4.94
C VAL A 90 -6.68 5.10 -5.43
N VAL A 91 -5.63 4.51 -5.97
CA VAL A 91 -5.61 3.11 -6.42
C VAL A 91 -4.52 2.33 -5.69
N LEU A 92 -4.70 1.01 -5.58
CA LEU A 92 -3.69 0.10 -5.08
C LEU A 92 -3.07 -0.65 -6.26
N LEU A 93 -1.80 -0.37 -6.55
CA LEU A 93 -1.05 -0.99 -7.64
C LEU A 93 -0.42 -2.30 -7.17
N THR A 94 -0.82 -3.41 -7.79
CA THR A 94 -0.31 -4.75 -7.52
C THR A 94 0.47 -5.29 -8.72
N PRO A 95 1.48 -6.14 -8.51
CA PRO A 95 2.12 -6.91 -9.60
C PRO A 95 1.24 -8.06 -10.12
N GLY A 96 0.06 -8.29 -9.54
CA GLY A 96 -0.91 -9.29 -10.01
C GLY A 96 -0.93 -10.58 -9.19
N PRO A 97 -1.76 -11.56 -9.62
CA PRO A 97 -2.10 -12.74 -8.83
C PRO A 97 -0.97 -13.75 -8.64
N PHE A 98 0.12 -13.62 -9.39
CA PHE A 98 1.30 -14.48 -9.24
C PHE A 98 2.27 -14.02 -8.14
N ASN A 99 1.97 -12.87 -7.50
CA ASN A 99 2.76 -12.38 -6.37
C ASN A 99 2.33 -13.10 -5.07
N GLU A 100 3.29 -13.51 -4.26
CA GLU A 100 3.05 -14.23 -3.00
C GLU A 100 2.21 -13.45 -1.98
N THR A 101 2.20 -12.12 -2.07
CA THR A 101 1.42 -11.25 -1.18
C THR A 101 0.12 -10.74 -1.81
N TYR A 102 -0.30 -11.29 -2.96
CA TYR A 102 -1.51 -10.84 -3.67
C TYR A 102 -2.78 -10.91 -2.81
N PHE A 103 -2.89 -11.92 -1.95
CA PHE A 103 -4.00 -12.01 -0.98
C PHE A 103 -4.09 -10.74 -0.13
N GLU A 104 -2.95 -10.27 0.39
CA GLU A 104 -2.90 -9.04 1.18
C GLU A 104 -3.29 -7.81 0.35
N HIS A 105 -2.86 -7.74 -0.93
CA HIS A 105 -3.22 -6.63 -1.81
C HIS A 105 -4.73 -6.56 -2.03
N ALA A 106 -5.37 -7.71 -2.29
CA ALA A 106 -6.81 -7.82 -2.46
C ALA A 106 -7.57 -7.45 -1.17
N LEU A 107 -7.08 -7.93 -0.02
CA LEU A 107 -7.65 -7.62 1.29
C LEU A 107 -7.55 -6.13 1.61
N LEU A 108 -6.38 -5.51 1.40
CA LEU A 108 -6.16 -4.08 1.61
C LEU A 108 -7.01 -3.22 0.68
N SER A 109 -7.09 -3.57 -0.61
CA SER A 109 -7.95 -2.90 -1.58
C SER A 109 -9.40 -2.86 -1.09
N ARG A 110 -9.92 -4.00 -0.69
CA ARG A 110 -11.28 -4.14 -0.16
C ARG A 110 -11.49 -3.38 1.14
N TYR A 111 -10.54 -3.46 2.06
CA TYR A 111 -10.65 -2.85 3.39
C TYR A 111 -10.50 -1.33 3.35
N LEU A 112 -9.57 -0.81 2.54
CA LEU A 112 -9.34 0.63 2.37
C LEU A 112 -10.35 1.27 1.40
N GLY A 113 -11.04 0.47 0.57
CA GLY A 113 -11.95 0.96 -0.44
C GLY A 113 -11.26 1.58 -1.67
N PHE A 114 -10.02 1.15 -1.97
CA PHE A 114 -9.25 1.59 -3.14
C PHE A 114 -9.31 0.51 -4.23
N PRO A 115 -9.56 0.86 -5.50
CA PRO A 115 -9.49 -0.10 -6.59
C PRO A 115 -8.15 -0.81 -6.65
N LEU A 116 -8.16 -2.14 -6.77
CA LEU A 116 -6.97 -2.95 -7.07
C LEU A 116 -6.72 -2.89 -8.56
N VAL A 117 -5.52 -2.51 -8.95
CA VAL A 117 -5.13 -2.33 -10.36
C VAL A 117 -3.76 -2.92 -10.62
N GLU A 118 -3.55 -3.42 -11.83
CA GLU A 118 -2.25 -3.81 -12.36
C GLU A 118 -1.67 -2.71 -13.27
N GLY A 119 -0.39 -2.80 -13.64
CA GLY A 119 0.23 -1.81 -14.52
C GLY A 119 -0.51 -1.65 -15.85
N GLY A 120 -1.03 -2.76 -16.41
CA GLY A 120 -1.84 -2.77 -17.62
C GLY A 120 -3.12 -1.94 -17.56
N ASP A 121 -3.68 -1.71 -16.36
CA ASP A 121 -4.89 -0.90 -16.15
C ASP A 121 -4.61 0.60 -16.14
N LEU A 122 -3.36 0.99 -16.03
CA LEU A 122 -2.94 2.38 -15.93
C LEU A 122 -2.31 2.88 -17.23
N THR A 123 -2.29 4.19 -17.41
CA THR A 123 -1.55 4.87 -18.48
C THR A 123 -1.14 6.26 -18.02
N VAL A 124 0.00 6.74 -18.51
CA VAL A 124 0.46 8.11 -18.28
C VAL A 124 0.16 8.96 -19.50
N ARG A 125 -0.47 10.10 -19.31
CA ARG A 125 -0.74 11.09 -20.37
C ARG A 125 -0.60 12.50 -19.80
N ASN A 126 0.16 13.34 -20.48
CA ASN A 126 0.37 14.75 -20.12
C ASN A 126 0.83 14.91 -18.65
N GLY A 127 1.80 14.09 -18.20
CA GLY A 127 2.34 14.12 -16.84
C GLY A 127 1.34 13.71 -15.75
N ARG A 128 0.29 12.96 -16.09
CA ARG A 128 -0.73 12.48 -15.15
C ARG A 128 -1.04 11.01 -15.38
N VAL A 129 -1.32 10.30 -14.29
CA VAL A 129 -1.73 8.90 -14.34
C VAL A 129 -3.24 8.78 -14.50
N TRP A 130 -3.67 7.85 -15.34
CA TRP A 130 -5.06 7.58 -15.65
C TRP A 130 -5.36 6.09 -15.50
N LEU A 131 -6.47 5.78 -14.88
CA LEU A 131 -7.06 4.43 -14.84
C LEU A 131 -7.94 4.24 -16.07
N LYS A 132 -7.68 3.16 -16.81
CA LYS A 132 -8.51 2.73 -17.94
C LYS A 132 -9.78 2.08 -17.41
N THR A 133 -10.93 2.59 -17.80
CA THR A 133 -12.25 2.02 -17.45
C THR A 133 -13.10 1.89 -18.70
N ILE A 134 -14.18 1.10 -18.62
CA ILE A 134 -15.15 0.95 -19.72
C ILE A 134 -15.73 2.32 -20.11
N GLY A 135 -15.94 3.20 -19.14
CA GLY A 135 -16.45 4.57 -19.37
C GLY A 135 -15.39 5.58 -19.79
N GLY A 136 -14.15 5.16 -20.06
CA GLY A 136 -13.04 6.04 -20.43
C GLY A 136 -11.96 6.16 -19.36
N LEU A 137 -11.12 7.17 -19.50
CA LEU A 137 -10.00 7.41 -18.59
C LEU A 137 -10.44 8.19 -17.35
N ARG A 138 -10.07 7.70 -16.16
CA ARG A 138 -10.27 8.38 -14.90
C ARG A 138 -8.93 8.78 -14.29
N ARG A 139 -8.79 10.06 -13.92
CA ARG A 139 -7.55 10.56 -13.32
C ARG A 139 -7.28 9.86 -11.98
N VAL A 140 -6.06 9.34 -11.82
CA VAL A 140 -5.54 8.82 -10.55
C VAL A 140 -4.79 9.93 -9.85
N HIS A 141 -5.03 10.12 -8.55
CA HIS A 141 -4.45 11.20 -7.74
C HIS A 141 -3.33 10.69 -6.81
N ALA A 142 -3.44 9.43 -6.37
CA ALA A 142 -2.39 8.78 -5.60
C ALA A 142 -2.40 7.26 -5.86
N ILE A 143 -1.25 6.63 -5.68
CA ILE A 143 -1.04 5.20 -5.86
C ILE A 143 -0.45 4.63 -4.58
N LEU A 144 -1.14 3.68 -3.95
CA LEU A 144 -0.56 2.81 -2.93
C LEU A 144 0.14 1.65 -3.65
N ARG A 145 1.45 1.76 -3.80
CA ARG A 145 2.26 0.81 -4.53
C ARG A 145 2.57 -0.43 -3.68
N ARG A 146 2.32 -1.61 -4.25
CA ARG A 146 2.60 -2.92 -3.63
C ARG A 146 3.58 -3.78 -4.43
N GLN A 147 4.31 -3.21 -5.36
CA GLN A 147 5.41 -3.84 -6.11
C GLN A 147 6.71 -3.08 -5.85
N ASP A 148 7.86 -3.70 -6.11
CA ASP A 148 9.16 -3.05 -5.97
C ASP A 148 9.29 -1.86 -6.93
N ASP A 149 10.01 -0.84 -6.49
CA ASP A 149 10.22 0.38 -7.25
C ASP A 149 10.86 0.12 -8.61
N SER A 150 11.84 -0.78 -8.68
CA SER A 150 12.54 -1.15 -9.92
C SER A 150 11.61 -1.63 -11.04
N TYR A 151 10.44 -2.19 -10.70
CA TYR A 151 9.47 -2.69 -11.67
C TYR A 151 8.40 -1.65 -12.08
N CYS A 152 8.40 -0.46 -11.48
CA CYS A 152 7.31 0.50 -11.65
C CYS A 152 7.29 1.19 -13.01
N ASP A 153 8.46 1.42 -13.63
CA ASP A 153 8.56 2.15 -14.88
C ASP A 153 9.59 1.49 -15.81
N PRO A 154 9.14 0.87 -16.92
CA PRO A 154 10.07 0.24 -17.87
C PRO A 154 10.91 1.23 -18.67
N LEU A 155 10.58 2.52 -18.70
CA LEU A 155 11.36 3.52 -19.43
C LEU A 155 12.55 4.02 -18.63
N GLU A 156 12.39 4.20 -17.32
CA GLU A 156 13.39 4.84 -16.46
C GLU A 156 14.11 3.85 -15.53
N LEU A 157 13.51 2.69 -15.26
CA LEU A 157 14.01 1.74 -14.29
C LEU A 157 14.38 0.40 -14.94
N ARG A 158 13.49 -0.56 -14.91
CA ARG A 158 13.75 -1.92 -15.42
C ARG A 158 13.05 -2.14 -16.76
N SER A 159 13.81 -2.12 -17.85
CA SER A 159 13.28 -2.15 -19.23
C SER A 159 12.52 -3.43 -19.62
N ASP A 160 12.75 -4.55 -18.93
CA ASP A 160 12.04 -5.82 -19.13
C ASP A 160 10.79 -5.97 -18.25
N SER A 161 10.43 -4.93 -17.48
CA SER A 161 9.26 -4.98 -16.60
C SER A 161 7.96 -4.93 -17.40
N ALA A 162 7.17 -6.00 -17.31
CA ALA A 162 5.78 -6.04 -17.77
C ALA A 162 4.77 -5.60 -16.69
N LEU A 163 5.24 -5.34 -15.46
CA LEU A 163 4.40 -5.02 -14.30
C LEU A 163 4.18 -3.52 -14.12
N GLY A 164 5.03 -2.71 -14.72
CA GLY A 164 5.05 -1.27 -14.54
C GLY A 164 4.17 -0.49 -15.51
N VAL A 165 4.23 0.82 -15.38
CA VAL A 165 3.53 1.78 -16.25
C VAL A 165 4.57 2.71 -16.86
N ALA A 166 4.66 2.72 -18.18
CA ALA A 166 5.61 3.57 -18.89
C ALA A 166 5.38 5.07 -18.57
N GLY A 167 6.44 5.74 -18.09
CA GLY A 167 6.42 7.15 -17.72
C GLY A 167 5.79 7.44 -16.35
N LEU A 168 5.75 6.46 -15.44
CA LEU A 168 5.21 6.61 -14.10
C LEU A 168 6.10 7.46 -13.18
N THR A 169 7.44 7.45 -13.39
CA THR A 169 8.46 8.12 -12.56
C THR A 169 9.02 9.39 -13.15
#